data_999260feb9a68edc9bd59fe55538495a
#
_entry.id   999260feb9a68edc9bd59fe55538495a
#
_cell.length_a   1.000
_cell.length_b   1.000
_cell.length_c   1.000
_cell.angle_alpha   90.00
_cell.angle_beta   90.00
_cell.angle_gamma   90.00
#
_symmetry.space_group_name_H-M   'P 1'
#
loop_
_entity.id
_entity.type
_entity.pdbx_description
1 polymer ?
#
loop_
_entity_poly.entity_id
_entity_poly.type
_entity_poly.pdbx_seq_one_letter_code
_entity_poly.pdbx_strand_id
1 'polypeptide(L)'
;MNATTALAPIITMQGVSKWYGDFQVLNDLALEVLPGEKLILCGPSGSGKSTTIRLLNRLEEHQKGRIVVDGIELNEDVKNIERIRAEVGMVFQHFNLFPHLTVLENCTLAPLLVKGVPADEARSRAMEYLERVRIPQHADKYPGQLSGGQKQRVAIARALCMQPKIMLFDEPTSALDPEMVKEVLDTMVALAKDGMTMVCVTHEMGFAREVGDRVVFMDQGAIVEADTPENFFNAPRSERAQAFLGQILG
;
A
#
# COMPACT_ATOMS: atom_id res chain seq x y z
N MET A 1 -27.86 26.35 -3.08
CA MET A 1 -26.81 25.83 -2.18
C MET A 1 -26.66 24.36 -2.52
N ASN A 2 -25.68 24.04 -3.38
CA ASN A 2 -25.40 22.63 -3.69
C ASN A 2 -24.63 22.06 -2.49
N ALA A 3 -25.28 21.17 -1.76
CA ALA A 3 -24.59 20.33 -0.79
C ALA A 3 -23.61 19.47 -1.58
N THR A 4 -22.31 19.79 -1.51
CA THR A 4 -21.24 18.91 -1.97
C THR A 4 -21.37 17.67 -1.10
N THR A 5 -21.89 16.59 -1.69
CA THR A 5 -21.96 15.29 -1.01
C THR A 5 -20.52 14.88 -0.71
N ALA A 6 -20.08 15.03 0.53
CA ALA A 6 -18.75 14.58 0.95
C ALA A 6 -18.64 13.09 0.62
N LEU A 7 -17.61 12.69 -0.12
CA LEU A 7 -17.35 11.30 -0.44
C LEU A 7 -17.13 10.53 0.88
N ALA A 8 -17.85 9.41 1.04
CA ALA A 8 -17.66 8.56 2.20
C ALA A 8 -16.25 7.93 2.16
N PRO A 9 -15.53 7.86 3.29
CA PRO A 9 -14.21 7.21 3.34
C PRO A 9 -14.29 5.76 2.90
N ILE A 10 -13.31 5.32 2.10
CA ILE A 10 -13.17 3.92 1.69
C ILE A 10 -12.44 3.10 2.77
N ILE A 11 -11.62 3.76 3.60
CA ILE A 11 -10.99 3.18 4.78
C ILE A 11 -11.33 4.08 5.97
N THR A 12 -11.70 3.46 7.10
CA THR A 12 -11.90 4.14 8.37
C THR A 12 -11.28 3.32 9.49
N MET A 13 -10.42 3.94 10.29
CA MET A 13 -9.88 3.40 11.53
C MET A 13 -10.32 4.31 12.68
N GLN A 14 -10.87 3.74 13.77
CA GLN A 14 -11.39 4.49 14.91
C GLN A 14 -10.91 3.87 16.21
N GLY A 15 -10.08 4.60 16.95
CA GLY A 15 -9.59 4.18 18.26
C GLY A 15 -8.76 2.90 18.25
N VAL A 16 -8.05 2.64 17.12
CA VAL A 16 -7.37 1.36 16.88
C VAL A 16 -6.11 1.26 17.71
N SER A 17 -6.03 0.20 18.54
CA SER A 17 -4.84 -0.10 19.33
C SER A 17 -4.39 -1.54 19.10
N LYS A 18 -3.07 -1.75 19.05
CA LYS A 18 -2.43 -3.03 18.76
C LYS A 18 -1.30 -3.31 19.74
N TRP A 19 -1.27 -4.55 20.23
CA TRP A 19 -0.18 -5.07 21.08
C TRP A 19 0.46 -6.33 20.46
N TYR A 20 1.75 -6.51 20.70
CA TYR A 20 2.46 -7.78 20.57
C TYR A 20 2.92 -8.21 21.98
N GLY A 21 2.23 -9.18 22.57
CA GLY A 21 2.36 -9.45 23.99
C GLY A 21 2.03 -8.21 24.82
N ASP A 22 2.94 -7.77 25.67
CA ASP A 22 2.77 -6.59 26.52
C ASP A 22 3.22 -5.27 25.84
N PHE A 23 3.83 -5.36 24.67
CA PHE A 23 4.32 -4.19 23.94
C PHE A 23 3.23 -3.58 23.05
N GLN A 24 2.83 -2.35 23.36
CA GLN A 24 1.87 -1.59 22.57
C GLN A 24 2.56 -0.95 21.36
N VAL A 25 2.15 -1.35 20.15
CA VAL A 25 2.70 -0.85 18.88
C VAL A 25 1.85 0.26 18.30
N LEU A 26 0.52 0.22 18.47
CA LEU A 26 -0.40 1.28 18.04
C LEU A 26 -1.28 1.69 19.21
N ASN A 27 -1.45 3.00 19.36
CA ASN A 27 -2.21 3.59 20.46
C ASN A 27 -3.26 4.57 19.93
N ASP A 28 -4.53 4.19 20.08
CA ASP A 28 -5.71 5.02 19.78
C ASP A 28 -5.67 5.66 18.37
N LEU A 29 -5.30 4.87 17.35
CA LEU A 29 -5.12 5.36 16.00
C LEU A 29 -6.48 5.65 15.35
N ALA A 30 -6.65 6.88 14.83
CA ALA A 30 -7.80 7.28 14.02
C ALA A 30 -7.32 7.77 12.65
N LEU A 31 -7.86 7.16 11.59
CA LEU A 31 -7.45 7.45 10.22
C LEU A 31 -8.62 7.21 9.27
N GLU A 32 -8.80 8.11 8.30
CA GLU A 32 -9.74 7.93 7.19
C GLU A 32 -8.98 8.08 5.87
N VAL A 33 -9.42 7.36 4.84
CA VAL A 33 -8.91 7.49 3.47
C VAL A 33 -10.09 7.59 2.52
N LEU A 34 -10.06 8.58 1.64
CA LEU A 34 -11.10 8.79 0.63
C LEU A 34 -10.83 7.96 -0.63
N PRO A 35 -11.88 7.61 -1.41
CA PRO A 35 -11.68 6.99 -2.73
C PRO A 35 -10.78 7.86 -3.61
N GLY A 36 -9.77 7.25 -4.24
CA GLY A 36 -8.80 7.94 -5.09
C GLY A 36 -7.71 8.71 -4.34
N GLU A 37 -7.74 8.78 -3.00
CA GLU A 37 -6.72 9.44 -2.19
C GLU A 37 -5.41 8.64 -2.18
N LYS A 38 -4.28 9.34 -2.27
CA LYS A 38 -2.93 8.81 -2.09
C LYS A 38 -2.42 9.27 -0.72
N LEU A 39 -2.62 8.40 0.27
CA LEU A 39 -2.16 8.61 1.64
C LEU A 39 -0.74 8.10 1.80
N ILE A 40 0.16 8.95 2.27
CA ILE A 40 1.55 8.60 2.57
C ILE A 40 1.71 8.48 4.09
N LEU A 41 2.21 7.33 4.54
CA LEU A 41 2.61 7.10 5.93
C LEU A 41 4.12 7.20 6.04
N CYS A 42 4.64 8.13 6.82
CA CYS A 42 6.06 8.30 7.08
C CYS A 42 6.35 8.39 8.59
N GLY A 43 7.63 8.31 8.96
CA GLY A 43 8.06 8.35 10.36
C GLY A 43 9.23 7.39 10.63
N PRO A 44 9.85 7.43 11.82
CA PRO A 44 10.99 6.59 12.17
C PRO A 44 10.65 5.09 12.14
N SER A 45 11.69 4.25 12.04
CA SER A 45 11.53 2.79 12.18
C SER A 45 10.89 2.46 13.52
N GLY A 46 9.98 1.47 13.53
CA GLY A 46 9.27 1.07 14.74
C GLY A 46 8.09 1.98 15.12
N SER A 47 7.75 3.03 14.36
CA SER A 47 6.62 3.91 14.67
C SER A 47 5.23 3.30 14.42
N GLY A 48 5.14 2.06 13.90
CA GLY A 48 3.87 1.37 13.69
C GLY A 48 3.32 1.42 12.27
N LYS A 49 3.99 2.05 11.29
CA LYS A 49 3.51 2.23 9.89
C LYS A 49 3.15 0.91 9.21
N SER A 50 4.09 -0.04 9.18
CA SER A 50 3.85 -1.36 8.56
C SER A 50 2.77 -2.15 9.29
N THR A 51 2.66 -2.02 10.61
CA THR A 51 1.57 -2.62 11.38
C THR A 51 0.24 -1.99 10.98
N THR A 52 0.17 -0.66 10.88
CA THR A 52 -1.05 0.07 10.46
C THR A 52 -1.55 -0.43 9.11
N ILE A 53 -0.67 -0.52 8.11
CA ILE A 53 -1.08 -0.95 6.76
C ILE A 53 -1.49 -2.44 6.72
N ARG A 54 -0.84 -3.30 7.52
CA ARG A 54 -1.17 -4.74 7.62
C ARG A 54 -2.48 -5.02 8.35
N LEU A 55 -2.94 -4.10 9.18
CA LEU A 55 -4.27 -4.19 9.77
C LEU A 55 -5.37 -4.05 8.71
N LEU A 56 -5.17 -3.24 7.65
CA LEU A 56 -6.19 -2.92 6.65
C LEU A 56 -6.64 -4.13 5.79
N ASN A 57 -5.82 -5.18 5.71
CA ASN A 57 -6.15 -6.42 5.01
C ASN A 57 -6.15 -7.65 5.92
N ARG A 58 -6.18 -7.43 7.24
CA ARG A 58 -6.18 -8.48 8.27
C ARG A 58 -4.97 -9.43 8.19
N LEU A 59 -3.80 -8.94 7.80
CA LEU A 59 -2.54 -9.65 8.00
C LEU A 59 -2.07 -9.55 9.45
N GLU A 60 -2.50 -8.52 10.14
CA GLU A 60 -2.38 -8.32 11.57
C GLU A 60 -3.76 -8.10 12.19
N GLU A 61 -3.89 -8.37 13.49
CA GLU A 61 -5.12 -8.19 14.25
C GLU A 61 -4.97 -7.08 15.27
N HIS A 62 -5.97 -6.19 15.35
CA HIS A 62 -6.05 -5.18 16.41
C HIS A 62 -6.79 -5.74 17.62
N GLN A 63 -6.51 -5.22 18.81
CA GLN A 63 -7.19 -5.64 20.04
C GLN A 63 -8.25 -4.63 20.49
N LYS A 64 -8.16 -3.36 20.05
CA LYS A 64 -9.15 -2.33 20.35
C LYS A 64 -9.44 -1.50 19.11
N GLY A 65 -10.61 -0.87 19.12
CA GLY A 65 -11.05 0.01 18.04
C GLY A 65 -11.82 -0.72 16.95
N ARG A 66 -12.04 -0.01 15.85
CA ARG A 66 -12.84 -0.46 14.72
C ARG A 66 -12.15 -0.09 13.42
N ILE A 67 -12.12 -1.04 12.48
CA ILE A 67 -11.60 -0.83 11.12
C ILE A 67 -12.67 -1.21 10.12
N VAL A 68 -12.97 -0.29 9.18
CA VAL A 68 -13.88 -0.53 8.05
C VAL A 68 -13.12 -0.29 6.77
N VAL A 69 -13.19 -1.24 5.82
CA VAL A 69 -12.56 -1.15 4.50
C VAL A 69 -13.60 -1.48 3.45
N ASP A 70 -13.80 -0.57 2.49
CA ASP A 70 -14.83 -0.68 1.43
C ASP A 70 -16.23 -1.02 1.99
N GLY A 71 -16.60 -0.36 3.09
CA GLY A 71 -17.88 -0.57 3.77
C GLY A 71 -17.99 -1.88 4.57
N ILE A 72 -16.93 -2.70 4.62
CA ILE A 72 -16.90 -3.97 5.34
C ILE A 72 -16.06 -3.82 6.61
N GLU A 73 -16.64 -4.15 7.77
CA GLU A 73 -15.92 -4.16 9.03
C GLU A 73 -14.97 -5.34 9.14
N LEU A 74 -13.71 -5.06 9.46
CA LEU A 74 -12.68 -6.05 9.75
C LEU A 74 -12.90 -6.66 11.13
N ASN A 75 -13.46 -7.84 11.16
CA ASN A 75 -13.71 -8.67 12.34
C ASN A 75 -13.16 -10.10 12.11
N GLU A 76 -13.56 -11.06 12.93
CA GLU A 76 -13.14 -12.46 12.83
C GLU A 76 -13.89 -13.26 11.75
N ASP A 77 -14.88 -12.67 11.07
CA ASP A 77 -15.62 -13.34 10.00
C ASP A 77 -14.72 -13.56 8.78
N VAL A 78 -14.40 -14.81 8.49
CA VAL A 78 -13.54 -15.23 7.38
C VAL A 78 -14.07 -14.72 6.03
N LYS A 79 -15.38 -14.70 5.82
CA LYS A 79 -16.00 -14.21 4.57
C LYS A 79 -15.74 -12.71 4.37
N ASN A 80 -15.79 -11.93 5.44
CA ASN A 80 -15.46 -10.50 5.37
C ASN A 80 -13.98 -10.29 5.05
N ILE A 81 -13.09 -11.10 5.65
CA ILE A 81 -11.65 -11.04 5.38
C ILE A 81 -11.36 -11.38 3.91
N GLU A 82 -11.96 -12.44 3.37
CA GLU A 82 -11.80 -12.85 1.96
C GLU A 82 -12.30 -11.76 1.00
N ARG A 83 -13.46 -11.16 1.27
CA ARG A 83 -14.01 -10.07 0.45
C ARG A 83 -13.09 -8.84 0.46
N ILE A 84 -12.58 -8.45 1.63
CA ILE A 84 -11.64 -7.32 1.73
C ILE A 84 -10.36 -7.63 0.97
N ARG A 85 -9.76 -8.81 1.16
CA ARG A 85 -8.53 -9.21 0.46
C ARG A 85 -8.69 -9.31 -1.06
N ALA A 86 -9.90 -9.52 -1.57
CA ALA A 86 -10.18 -9.48 -3.00
C ALA A 86 -10.19 -8.07 -3.58
N GLU A 87 -10.49 -7.04 -2.75
CA GLU A 87 -10.59 -5.63 -3.15
C GLU A 87 -9.38 -4.79 -2.71
N VAL A 88 -8.46 -5.38 -1.93
CA VAL A 88 -7.26 -4.71 -1.41
C VAL A 88 -6.01 -5.42 -1.91
N GLY A 89 -5.31 -4.80 -2.85
CA GLY A 89 -3.99 -5.27 -3.30
C GLY A 89 -2.90 -4.85 -2.30
N MET A 90 -1.91 -5.71 -2.06
CA MET A 90 -0.77 -5.37 -1.19
C MET A 90 0.55 -5.72 -1.86
N VAL A 91 1.48 -4.78 -1.80
CA VAL A 91 2.85 -4.90 -2.27
C VAL A 91 3.78 -4.77 -1.06
N PHE A 92 4.63 -5.76 -0.86
CA PHE A 92 5.53 -5.87 0.29
C PHE A 92 6.95 -5.44 -0.06
N GLN A 93 7.74 -5.16 0.94
CA GLN A 93 9.18 -4.90 0.85
C GLN A 93 9.94 -6.06 0.18
N HIS A 94 9.58 -7.32 0.46
CA HIS A 94 10.27 -8.53 -0.01
C HIS A 94 9.51 -9.25 -1.13
N PHE A 95 8.93 -8.54 -2.09
CA PHE A 95 8.26 -9.02 -3.32
C PHE A 95 7.22 -10.13 -3.11
N ASN A 96 7.49 -11.14 -2.29
CA ASN A 96 6.64 -12.30 -1.95
C ASN A 96 6.10 -13.05 -3.19
N LEU A 97 6.92 -13.17 -4.25
CA LEU A 97 6.58 -13.94 -5.43
C LEU A 97 6.74 -15.44 -5.14
N PHE A 98 5.89 -16.25 -5.76
CA PHE A 98 6.02 -17.71 -5.73
C PHE A 98 7.20 -18.14 -6.60
N PRO A 99 8.30 -18.66 -6.03
CA PRO A 99 9.54 -18.89 -6.77
C PRO A 99 9.45 -20.04 -7.80
N HIS A 100 8.48 -20.94 -7.62
CA HIS A 100 8.22 -22.09 -8.47
C HIS A 100 7.21 -21.82 -9.60
N LEU A 101 6.66 -20.62 -9.66
CA LEU A 101 5.76 -20.15 -10.71
C LEU A 101 6.45 -19.11 -11.58
N THR A 102 6.15 -19.12 -12.88
CA THR A 102 6.56 -18.06 -13.80
C THR A 102 5.96 -16.71 -13.39
N VAL A 103 6.43 -15.63 -13.99
CA VAL A 103 5.85 -14.27 -13.79
C VAL A 103 4.36 -14.27 -14.16
N LEU A 104 4.02 -14.85 -15.30
CA LEU A 104 2.63 -14.92 -15.76
C LEU A 104 1.75 -15.74 -14.81
N GLU A 105 2.23 -16.88 -14.34
CA GLU A 105 1.52 -17.72 -13.38
C GLU A 105 1.35 -17.01 -12.02
N ASN A 106 2.36 -16.27 -11.55
CA ASN A 106 2.22 -15.41 -10.36
C ASN A 106 1.08 -14.39 -10.51
N CYS A 107 0.91 -13.81 -11.70
CA CYS A 107 -0.13 -12.82 -11.99
C CYS A 107 -1.52 -13.43 -12.19
N THR A 108 -1.62 -14.66 -12.71
CA THR A 108 -2.90 -15.30 -13.05
C THR A 108 -3.49 -16.12 -11.92
N LEU A 109 -2.68 -16.62 -10.98
CA LEU A 109 -3.12 -17.56 -9.94
C LEU A 109 -4.30 -17.04 -9.11
N ALA A 110 -4.20 -15.84 -8.57
CA ALA A 110 -5.24 -15.28 -7.72
C ALA A 110 -6.54 -14.95 -8.48
N PRO A 111 -6.53 -14.31 -9.67
CA PRO A 111 -7.72 -14.16 -10.50
C PRO A 111 -8.43 -15.48 -10.80
N LEU A 112 -7.69 -16.55 -11.12
CA LEU A 112 -8.25 -17.86 -11.40
C LEU A 112 -8.91 -18.49 -10.17
N LEU A 113 -8.19 -18.53 -9.03
CA LEU A 113 -8.61 -19.28 -7.86
C LEU A 113 -9.62 -18.53 -6.96
N VAL A 114 -9.46 -17.19 -6.88
CA VAL A 114 -10.27 -16.38 -5.95
C VAL A 114 -11.48 -15.75 -6.63
N LYS A 115 -11.29 -15.21 -7.85
CA LYS A 115 -12.38 -14.54 -8.59
C LYS A 115 -13.03 -15.44 -9.64
N GLY A 116 -12.51 -16.66 -9.88
CA GLY A 116 -13.05 -17.58 -10.88
C GLY A 116 -12.97 -17.05 -12.32
N VAL A 117 -12.02 -16.16 -12.60
CA VAL A 117 -11.83 -15.56 -13.93
C VAL A 117 -11.42 -16.67 -14.92
N PRO A 118 -11.99 -16.73 -16.13
CA PRO A 118 -11.56 -17.69 -17.15
C PRO A 118 -10.06 -17.57 -17.48
N ALA A 119 -9.41 -18.69 -17.80
CA ALA A 119 -7.96 -18.74 -17.99
C ALA A 119 -7.44 -17.77 -19.06
N ASP A 120 -8.14 -17.68 -20.20
CA ASP A 120 -7.73 -16.78 -21.28
C ASP A 120 -7.88 -15.30 -20.90
N GLU A 121 -8.92 -14.96 -20.14
CA GLU A 121 -9.13 -13.61 -19.61
C GLU A 121 -8.06 -13.27 -18.56
N ALA A 122 -7.79 -14.20 -17.63
CA ALA A 122 -6.76 -14.01 -16.61
C ALA A 122 -5.37 -13.80 -17.25
N ARG A 123 -5.06 -14.57 -18.32
CA ARG A 123 -3.83 -14.42 -19.09
C ARG A 123 -3.74 -13.07 -19.80
N SER A 124 -4.80 -12.66 -20.50
CA SER A 124 -4.86 -11.37 -21.21
C SER A 124 -4.68 -10.21 -20.24
N ARG A 125 -5.39 -10.26 -19.10
CA ARG A 125 -5.30 -9.26 -18.03
C ARG A 125 -3.89 -9.20 -17.44
N ALA A 126 -3.27 -10.35 -17.19
CA ALA A 126 -1.92 -10.40 -16.66
C ALA A 126 -0.91 -9.77 -17.64
N MET A 127 -1.02 -10.06 -18.93
CA MET A 127 -0.15 -9.46 -19.96
C MET A 127 -0.34 -7.94 -20.04
N GLU A 128 -1.57 -7.44 -19.97
CA GLU A 128 -1.87 -6.00 -19.94
C GLU A 128 -1.17 -5.31 -18.73
N TYR A 129 -1.28 -5.88 -17.53
CA TYR A 129 -0.62 -5.30 -16.36
C TYR A 129 0.91 -5.44 -16.40
N LEU A 130 1.45 -6.52 -16.99
CA LEU A 130 2.89 -6.65 -17.22
C LEU A 130 3.39 -5.58 -18.22
N GLU A 131 2.60 -5.22 -19.24
CA GLU A 131 2.90 -4.11 -20.13
C GLU A 131 2.88 -2.77 -19.39
N ARG A 132 1.86 -2.52 -18.55
CA ARG A 132 1.77 -1.29 -17.74
C ARG A 132 2.97 -1.11 -16.82
N VAL A 133 3.50 -2.20 -16.24
CA VAL A 133 4.71 -2.14 -15.41
C VAL A 133 5.99 -2.34 -16.23
N ARG A 134 5.92 -2.35 -17.56
CA ARG A 134 7.04 -2.39 -18.53
C ARG A 134 7.94 -3.61 -18.42
N ILE A 135 7.35 -4.81 -18.22
CA ILE A 135 8.10 -6.08 -18.17
C ILE A 135 7.38 -7.26 -18.86
N PRO A 136 6.60 -7.06 -19.96
CA PRO A 136 5.88 -8.17 -20.62
C PRO A 136 6.82 -9.26 -21.17
N GLN A 137 8.05 -8.88 -21.57
CA GLN A 137 9.09 -9.80 -22.07
C GLN A 137 9.59 -10.80 -21.03
N HIS A 138 9.20 -10.67 -19.78
CA HIS A 138 9.59 -11.56 -18.69
C HIS A 138 8.47 -12.52 -18.25
N ALA A 139 7.35 -12.58 -18.98
CA ALA A 139 6.16 -13.36 -18.61
C ALA A 139 6.48 -14.85 -18.32
N ASP A 140 7.35 -15.45 -19.10
CA ASP A 140 7.73 -16.88 -18.99
C ASP A 140 8.95 -17.13 -18.09
N LYS A 141 9.55 -16.08 -17.49
CA LYS A 141 10.66 -16.21 -16.55
C LYS A 141 10.17 -16.55 -15.14
N TYR A 142 11.04 -17.17 -14.37
CA TYR A 142 10.85 -17.40 -12.94
C TYR A 142 11.44 -16.22 -12.12
N PRO A 143 10.92 -15.96 -10.90
CA PRO A 143 11.42 -14.88 -10.05
C PRO A 143 12.94 -14.90 -9.81
N GLY A 144 13.57 -16.08 -9.74
CA GLY A 144 15.03 -16.20 -9.59
C GLY A 144 15.85 -15.62 -10.75
N GLN A 145 15.23 -15.39 -11.90
CA GLN A 145 15.88 -14.86 -13.12
C GLN A 145 15.69 -13.32 -13.26
N LEU A 146 15.08 -12.67 -12.27
CA LEU A 146 14.75 -11.25 -12.30
C LEU A 146 15.61 -10.44 -11.33
N SER A 147 15.88 -9.17 -11.69
CA SER A 147 16.42 -8.19 -10.74
C SER A 147 15.42 -7.83 -9.64
N GLY A 148 15.88 -7.17 -8.57
CA GLY A 148 15.01 -6.71 -7.48
C GLY A 148 13.88 -5.80 -7.99
N GLY A 149 14.20 -4.79 -8.79
CA GLY A 149 13.21 -3.88 -9.37
C GLY A 149 12.21 -4.58 -10.31
N GLN A 150 12.67 -5.58 -11.09
CA GLN A 150 11.78 -6.40 -11.90
C GLN A 150 10.83 -7.24 -11.04
N LYS A 151 11.33 -7.88 -9.97
CA LYS A 151 10.49 -8.62 -9.01
C LYS A 151 9.44 -7.73 -8.39
N GLN A 152 9.80 -6.50 -8.02
CA GLN A 152 8.86 -5.57 -7.42
C GLN A 152 7.77 -5.13 -8.41
N ARG A 153 8.14 -4.86 -9.66
CA ARG A 153 7.15 -4.57 -10.70
C ARG A 153 6.22 -5.75 -10.99
N VAL A 154 6.73 -6.99 -10.95
CA VAL A 154 5.87 -8.20 -10.99
C VAL A 154 4.93 -8.26 -9.80
N ALA A 155 5.39 -7.94 -8.58
CA ALA A 155 4.54 -7.93 -7.40
C ALA A 155 3.41 -6.88 -7.50
N ILE A 156 3.70 -5.71 -8.09
CA ILE A 156 2.69 -4.68 -8.40
C ILE A 156 1.70 -5.22 -9.45
N ALA A 157 2.18 -5.77 -10.58
CA ALA A 157 1.32 -6.33 -11.62
C ALA A 157 0.41 -7.45 -11.07
N ARG A 158 0.96 -8.36 -10.26
CA ARG A 158 0.20 -9.42 -9.59
C ARG A 158 -0.94 -8.87 -8.74
N ALA A 159 -0.68 -7.83 -7.94
CA ALA A 159 -1.71 -7.20 -7.13
C ALA A 159 -2.80 -6.55 -8.01
N LEU A 160 -2.40 -5.88 -9.08
CA LEU A 160 -3.32 -5.22 -10.02
C LEU A 160 -4.18 -6.21 -10.82
N CYS A 161 -3.71 -7.45 -11.07
CA CYS A 161 -4.49 -8.48 -11.75
C CYS A 161 -5.79 -8.84 -11.01
N MET A 162 -5.86 -8.60 -9.71
CA MET A 162 -7.09 -8.73 -8.92
C MET A 162 -8.05 -7.55 -9.12
N GLN A 163 -7.66 -6.49 -9.84
CA GLN A 163 -8.44 -5.26 -10.02
C GLN A 163 -8.94 -4.70 -8.68
N PRO A 164 -8.02 -4.41 -7.75
CA PRO A 164 -8.38 -3.95 -6.42
C PRO A 164 -8.87 -2.50 -6.45
N LYS A 165 -9.70 -2.11 -5.48
CA LYS A 165 -10.11 -0.72 -5.25
C LYS A 165 -9.05 0.08 -4.49
N ILE A 166 -8.20 -0.61 -3.71
CA ILE A 166 -7.19 -0.02 -2.84
C ILE A 166 -5.87 -0.75 -3.05
N MET A 167 -4.78 -0.01 -3.19
CA MET A 167 -3.42 -0.54 -3.21
C MET A 167 -2.66 -0.12 -1.96
N LEU A 168 -2.15 -1.10 -1.23
CA LEU A 168 -1.30 -0.93 -0.07
C LEU A 168 0.16 -1.20 -0.45
N PHE A 169 1.06 -0.28 -0.10
CA PHE A 169 2.50 -0.40 -0.36
C PHE A 169 3.27 -0.31 0.96
N ASP A 170 3.91 -1.42 1.36
CA ASP A 170 4.71 -1.50 2.59
C ASP A 170 6.19 -1.44 2.23
N GLU A 171 6.76 -0.23 2.20
CA GLU A 171 8.16 0.07 1.87
C GLU A 171 8.64 -0.61 0.56
N PRO A 172 7.98 -0.38 -0.57
CA PRO A 172 8.20 -1.16 -1.80
C PRO A 172 9.58 -1.00 -2.43
N THR A 173 10.38 -0.04 -1.99
CA THR A 173 11.71 0.27 -2.53
C THR A 173 12.86 -0.06 -1.58
N SER A 174 12.60 -0.32 -0.30
CA SER A 174 13.64 -0.44 0.74
C SER A 174 14.58 -1.65 0.58
N ALA A 175 14.18 -2.67 -0.20
CA ALA A 175 15.00 -3.84 -0.51
C ALA A 175 15.68 -3.75 -1.90
N LEU A 176 15.69 -2.57 -2.53
CA LEU A 176 16.21 -2.35 -3.87
C LEU A 176 17.50 -1.54 -3.87
N ASP A 177 18.36 -1.83 -4.85
CA ASP A 177 19.48 -0.96 -5.17
C ASP A 177 18.98 0.39 -5.71
N PRO A 178 19.68 1.52 -5.45
CA PRO A 178 19.24 2.85 -5.85
C PRO A 178 18.89 3.01 -7.33
N GLU A 179 19.60 2.29 -8.20
CA GLU A 179 19.36 2.31 -9.65
C GLU A 179 17.98 1.73 -10.03
N MET A 180 17.45 0.82 -9.21
CA MET A 180 16.18 0.13 -9.47
C MET A 180 14.98 0.85 -8.84
N VAL A 181 15.22 1.71 -7.85
CA VAL A 181 14.17 2.45 -7.12
C VAL A 181 13.32 3.28 -8.08
N LYS A 182 13.98 4.01 -8.99
CA LYS A 182 13.29 4.90 -9.93
C LYS A 182 12.22 4.20 -10.77
N GLU A 183 12.52 3.02 -11.33
CA GLU A 183 11.58 2.28 -12.19
C GLU A 183 10.32 1.84 -11.44
N VAL A 184 10.47 1.49 -10.15
CA VAL A 184 9.35 1.12 -9.28
C VAL A 184 8.53 2.35 -8.93
N LEU A 185 9.17 3.46 -8.55
CA LEU A 185 8.48 4.72 -8.26
C LEU A 185 7.75 5.27 -9.48
N ASP A 186 8.34 5.24 -10.67
CA ASP A 186 7.68 5.64 -11.92
C ASP A 186 6.39 4.83 -12.17
N THR A 187 6.41 3.52 -11.84
CA THR A 187 5.22 2.67 -11.92
C THR A 187 4.15 3.12 -10.91
N MET A 188 4.55 3.41 -9.67
CA MET A 188 3.62 3.88 -8.64
C MET A 188 3.04 5.27 -8.96
N VAL A 189 3.85 6.17 -9.53
CA VAL A 189 3.39 7.49 -10.02
C VAL A 189 2.33 7.33 -11.11
N ALA A 190 2.53 6.39 -12.05
CA ALA A 190 1.53 6.11 -13.09
C ALA A 190 0.20 5.64 -12.48
N LEU A 191 0.23 4.72 -11.51
CA LEU A 191 -0.98 4.26 -10.81
C LEU A 191 -1.69 5.39 -10.05
N ALA A 192 -0.93 6.28 -9.42
CA ALA A 192 -1.48 7.45 -8.72
C ALA A 192 -2.20 8.39 -9.70
N LYS A 193 -1.61 8.65 -10.88
CA LYS A 193 -2.22 9.46 -11.94
C LYS A 193 -3.49 8.86 -12.53
N ASP A 194 -3.58 7.53 -12.55
CA ASP A 194 -4.79 6.79 -12.97
C ASP A 194 -5.92 6.84 -11.92
N GLY A 195 -5.73 7.53 -10.79
CA GLY A 195 -6.75 7.71 -9.76
C GLY A 195 -6.87 6.56 -8.76
N MET A 196 -5.90 5.63 -8.71
CA MET A 196 -5.88 4.52 -7.75
C MET A 196 -5.88 5.05 -6.32
N THR A 197 -6.73 4.48 -5.44
CA THR A 197 -6.62 4.71 -4.00
C THR A 197 -5.38 4.01 -3.47
N MET A 198 -4.49 4.74 -2.81
CA MET A 198 -3.21 4.22 -2.37
C MET A 198 -2.94 4.57 -0.90
N VAL A 199 -2.44 3.59 -0.13
CA VAL A 199 -1.82 3.83 1.17
C VAL A 199 -0.37 3.35 1.09
N CYS A 200 0.57 4.28 1.18
CA CYS A 200 1.99 4.01 0.93
C CYS A 200 2.82 4.29 2.20
N VAL A 201 3.45 3.26 2.74
CA VAL A 201 4.55 3.41 3.69
C VAL A 201 5.83 3.57 2.88
N THR A 202 6.53 4.70 3.01
CA THR A 202 7.73 4.97 2.23
C THR A 202 8.69 5.92 2.94
N HIS A 203 9.97 5.79 2.61
CA HIS A 203 11.05 6.73 2.94
C HIS A 203 11.45 7.60 1.74
N GLU A 204 10.79 7.41 0.59
CA GLU A 204 11.04 8.18 -0.64
C GLU A 204 10.29 9.52 -0.60
N MET A 205 10.90 10.54 0.01
CA MET A 205 10.23 11.83 0.22
C MET A 205 9.94 12.58 -1.09
N GLY A 206 10.74 12.36 -2.13
CA GLY A 206 10.47 12.89 -3.48
C GLY A 206 9.16 12.34 -4.05
N PHE A 207 8.96 11.03 -3.95
CA PHE A 207 7.70 10.39 -4.33
C PHE A 207 6.51 10.88 -3.49
N ALA A 208 6.70 10.98 -2.17
CA ALA A 208 5.68 11.48 -1.26
C ALA A 208 5.21 12.90 -1.63
N ARG A 209 6.12 13.78 -2.04
CA ARG A 209 5.81 15.14 -2.52
C ARG A 209 5.07 15.15 -3.86
N GLU A 210 5.46 14.26 -4.79
CA GLU A 210 4.93 14.26 -6.16
C GLU A 210 3.50 13.73 -6.22
N VAL A 211 3.20 12.66 -5.47
CA VAL A 211 1.92 11.93 -5.65
C VAL A 211 0.99 12.01 -4.46
N GLY A 212 1.47 12.31 -3.26
CA GLY A 212 0.68 12.32 -2.05
C GLY A 212 -0.40 13.40 -2.08
N ASP A 213 -1.62 13.04 -1.74
CA ASP A 213 -2.69 14.02 -1.43
C ASP A 213 -2.58 14.44 0.04
N ARG A 214 -2.13 13.50 0.90
CA ARG A 214 -1.92 13.73 2.33
C ARG A 214 -0.75 12.91 2.86
N VAL A 215 0.05 13.51 3.73
CA VAL A 215 1.13 12.87 4.48
C VAL A 215 0.73 12.75 5.93
N VAL A 216 0.88 11.55 6.49
CA VAL A 216 0.64 11.23 7.90
C VAL A 216 1.97 10.82 8.52
N PHE A 217 2.44 11.61 9.45
CA PHE A 217 3.65 11.34 10.22
C PHE A 217 3.30 10.58 11.50
N MET A 218 3.87 9.39 11.64
CA MET A 218 3.69 8.53 12.81
C MET A 218 4.95 8.47 13.65
N ASP A 219 4.78 8.54 14.96
CA ASP A 219 5.83 8.28 15.94
C ASP A 219 5.25 7.56 17.16
N GLN A 220 5.99 6.60 17.73
CA GLN A 220 5.60 5.85 18.93
C GLN A 220 4.16 5.29 18.90
N GLY A 221 3.75 4.77 17.74
CA GLY A 221 2.44 4.13 17.59
C GLY A 221 1.25 5.08 17.45
N ALA A 222 1.47 6.38 17.32
CA ALA A 222 0.43 7.39 17.17
C ALA A 222 0.65 8.26 15.94
N ILE A 223 -0.42 8.88 15.42
CA ILE A 223 -0.34 9.94 14.43
C ILE A 223 0.03 11.23 15.16
N VAL A 224 1.17 11.81 14.81
CA VAL A 224 1.68 13.05 15.39
C VAL A 224 1.25 14.25 14.56
N GLU A 225 1.28 14.11 13.23
CA GLU A 225 0.91 15.16 12.29
C GLU A 225 0.32 14.57 11.03
N ALA A 226 -0.70 15.24 10.47
CA ALA A 226 -1.24 14.93 9.16
C ALA A 226 -1.54 16.23 8.43
N ASP A 227 -1.02 16.38 7.19
CA ASP A 227 -1.22 17.56 6.37
C ASP A 227 -1.00 17.25 4.89
N THR A 228 -1.24 18.24 4.02
CA THR A 228 -0.84 18.16 2.61
C THR A 228 0.68 18.05 2.50
N PRO A 229 1.22 17.44 1.42
CA PRO A 229 2.66 17.38 1.21
C PRO A 229 3.32 18.76 1.27
N GLU A 230 2.70 19.77 0.67
CA GLU A 230 3.22 21.14 0.66
C GLU A 230 3.45 21.65 2.10
N ASN A 231 2.45 21.55 2.97
CA ASN A 231 2.54 22.00 4.36
C ASN A 231 3.52 21.15 5.16
N PHE A 232 3.39 19.81 5.05
CA PHE A 232 4.21 18.88 5.83
C PHE A 232 5.71 19.04 5.56
N PHE A 233 6.11 19.21 4.29
CA PHE A 233 7.53 19.32 3.94
C PHE A 233 8.11 20.71 4.08
N ASN A 234 7.30 21.79 3.96
CA ASN A 234 7.80 23.16 3.98
C ASN A 234 7.61 23.86 5.33
N ALA A 235 6.57 23.46 6.09
CA ALA A 235 6.21 24.08 7.37
C ALA A 235 5.65 23.04 8.36
N PRO A 236 6.42 21.97 8.70
CA PRO A 236 5.97 20.96 9.67
C PRO A 236 5.70 21.60 11.03
N ARG A 237 4.56 21.26 11.62
CA ARG A 237 4.08 21.89 12.88
C ARG A 237 4.69 21.25 14.11
N SER A 238 4.87 19.93 14.10
CA SER A 238 5.39 19.23 15.27
C SER A 238 6.93 19.23 15.28
N GLU A 239 7.53 19.46 16.46
CA GLU A 239 8.99 19.36 16.64
C GLU A 239 9.55 18.00 16.19
N ARG A 240 8.75 16.93 16.39
CA ARG A 240 9.13 15.58 15.98
C ARG A 240 9.19 15.42 14.47
N ALA A 241 8.23 15.99 13.72
CA ALA A 241 8.25 16.00 12.26
C ALA A 241 9.41 16.86 11.73
N GLN A 242 9.68 18.01 12.35
CA GLN A 242 10.83 18.87 11.99
C GLN A 242 12.15 18.13 12.16
N ALA A 243 12.35 17.47 13.31
CA ALA A 243 13.55 16.67 13.58
C ALA A 243 13.72 15.52 12.59
N PHE A 244 12.62 14.80 12.27
CA PHE A 244 12.61 13.71 11.30
C PHE A 244 12.98 14.19 9.90
N LEU A 245 12.36 15.27 9.43
CA LEU A 245 12.65 15.82 8.09
C LEU A 245 14.08 16.37 7.99
N GLY A 246 14.60 17.00 9.05
CA GLY A 246 15.97 17.45 9.12
C GLY A 246 17.01 16.32 9.00
N GLN A 247 16.69 15.11 9.43
CA GLN A 247 17.56 13.93 9.29
C GLN A 247 17.53 13.31 7.89
N ILE A 248 16.43 13.45 7.15
CA ILE A 248 16.23 12.77 5.85
C ILE A 248 16.55 13.71 4.68
N LEU A 249 16.30 15.01 4.84
CA LEU A 249 16.46 16.01 3.76
C LEU A 249 17.75 16.83 3.89
N GLY A 250 18.45 16.75 5.02
CA GLY A 250 19.76 17.38 5.29
C GLY A 250 20.86 16.47 4.91
#